data_62ce9d7e85f7600456c4af6f83671895
#
_entry.id   62ce9d7e85f7600456c4af6f83671895
#
_cell.length_a   1.000
_cell.length_b   1.000
_cell.length_c   1.000
_cell.angle_alpha   90.00
_cell.angle_beta   90.00
_cell.angle_gamma   90.00
#
_symmetry.space_group_name_H-M   'P 1'
#
loop_
_entity.id
_entity.type
_entity.pdbx_description
1 polymer ?
#
loop_
_entity_poly.entity_id
_entity_poly.type
_entity_poly.pdbx_seq_one_letter_code
_entity_poly.pdbx_strand_id
1 'polypeptide(L)'
;MYRLIFRPLLFLIDPEKAHHFSLYIISLIYKIPKVGFLFRYFFQLEDPRLERIVFGVKFNNPVGLAAGFDKDAKFIKEFSNFGFGFVEIGTLTPKAQAGNPKKRVFRLTKDRAIINRLGFNNDGVDQAVNRIKRQKGLIIGGNIGKNKDTLNDKSIDDYKYCFIRLHPYVDYFAINLSSPNTPGLRELQKKKNLKEILTELKKLNSNFKIQKPILLKIDPDLNNSQLLDVISVVKKTKIDGVIASNTSIKRTNLKSKINLISQKGGISGKPLRNRSTEVIRFLHKKSNGSF
;
A
#
# COMPACT_ATOMS: atom_id res chain seq x y z
N MET A 1 25.83 3.14 12.73
CA MET A 1 26.12 1.95 11.92
C MET A 1 25.38 1.95 10.58
N TYR A 2 24.03 1.91 10.51
CA TYR A 2 23.31 1.82 9.24
C TYR A 2 23.72 2.89 8.21
N ARG A 3 23.70 4.18 8.60
CA ARG A 3 23.98 5.30 7.68
C ARG A 3 25.40 5.33 7.15
N LEU A 4 26.37 4.85 7.92
CA LEU A 4 27.80 4.92 7.60
C LEU A 4 28.33 3.70 6.88
N ILE A 5 27.76 2.51 7.15
CA ILE A 5 28.29 1.23 6.62
C ILE A 5 27.25 0.58 5.68
N PHE A 6 26.11 0.16 6.19
CA PHE A 6 25.16 -0.65 5.43
C PHE A 6 24.51 0.10 4.28
N ARG A 7 24.12 1.36 4.50
CA ARG A 7 23.46 2.16 3.47
C ARG A 7 24.39 2.41 2.25
N PRO A 8 25.64 2.86 2.38
CA PRO A 8 26.53 3.00 1.23
C PRO A 8 26.66 1.71 0.42
N LEU A 9 26.90 0.57 1.07
CA LEU A 9 27.01 -0.74 0.41
C LEU A 9 25.71 -1.14 -0.34
N LEU A 10 24.57 -1.02 0.31
CA LEU A 10 23.27 -1.30 -0.32
C LEU A 10 22.94 -0.34 -1.47
N PHE A 11 23.52 0.86 -1.46
CA PHE A 11 23.29 1.85 -2.52
C PHE A 11 24.16 1.62 -3.76
N LEU A 12 25.19 0.79 -3.69
CA LEU A 12 25.96 0.36 -4.85
C LEU A 12 25.19 -0.61 -5.76
N ILE A 13 24.23 -1.34 -5.19
CA ILE A 13 23.44 -2.32 -5.94
C ILE A 13 22.08 -1.74 -6.36
N ASP A 14 21.51 -2.34 -7.41
CA ASP A 14 20.18 -2.00 -7.91
C ASP A 14 19.14 -1.95 -6.76
N PRO A 15 18.24 -0.94 -6.73
CA PRO A 15 17.30 -0.78 -5.61
C PRO A 15 16.40 -1.98 -5.38
N GLU A 16 15.90 -2.62 -6.43
CA GLU A 16 15.02 -3.79 -6.31
C GLU A 16 15.81 -5.02 -5.83
N LYS A 17 17.04 -5.21 -6.33
CA LYS A 17 17.94 -6.26 -5.83
C LYS A 17 18.30 -6.03 -4.36
N ALA A 18 18.62 -4.79 -3.97
CA ALA A 18 18.91 -4.45 -2.57
C ALA A 18 17.74 -4.76 -1.64
N HIS A 19 16.50 -4.47 -2.08
CA HIS A 19 15.29 -4.80 -1.34
C HIS A 19 15.18 -6.31 -1.10
N HIS A 20 15.24 -7.11 -2.15
CA HIS A 20 15.16 -8.58 -2.03
C HIS A 20 16.30 -9.16 -1.20
N PHE A 21 17.52 -8.68 -1.40
CA PHE A 21 18.69 -9.10 -0.62
C PHE A 21 18.51 -8.80 0.88
N SER A 22 18.07 -7.58 1.22
CA SER A 22 17.84 -7.20 2.62
C SER A 22 16.78 -8.07 3.28
N LEU A 23 15.66 -8.35 2.59
CA LEU A 23 14.62 -9.22 3.10
C LEU A 23 15.08 -10.68 3.26
N TYR A 24 15.89 -11.16 2.32
CA TYR A 24 16.51 -12.49 2.41
C TYR A 24 17.40 -12.60 3.64
N ILE A 25 18.28 -11.62 3.88
CA ILE A 25 19.13 -11.59 5.08
C ILE A 25 18.29 -11.55 6.37
N ILE A 26 17.24 -10.73 6.41
CA ILE A 26 16.31 -10.70 7.54
C ILE A 26 15.73 -12.09 7.77
N SER A 27 15.23 -12.76 6.75
CA SER A 27 14.65 -14.09 6.89
C SER A 27 15.66 -15.15 7.38
N LEU A 28 16.93 -15.05 6.98
CA LEU A 28 18.00 -15.91 7.50
C LEU A 28 18.27 -15.67 8.99
N ILE A 29 18.36 -14.40 9.38
CA ILE A 29 18.58 -14.00 10.78
C ILE A 29 17.44 -14.53 11.66
N TYR A 30 16.20 -14.51 11.16
CA TYR A 30 15.03 -15.00 11.88
C TYR A 30 14.98 -16.54 12.05
N LYS A 31 15.85 -17.29 11.37
CA LYS A 31 16.04 -18.73 11.66
C LYS A 31 16.81 -19.00 12.95
N ILE A 32 17.53 -18.00 13.46
CA ILE A 32 18.26 -18.10 14.73
C ILE A 32 17.23 -18.07 15.87
N PRO A 33 17.26 -19.05 16.80
CA PRO A 33 16.35 -19.08 17.93
C PRO A 33 16.39 -17.78 18.75
N LYS A 34 15.23 -17.34 19.23
CA LYS A 34 15.05 -16.14 20.08
C LYS A 34 15.35 -14.79 19.40
N VAL A 35 15.83 -14.74 18.15
CA VAL A 35 16.08 -13.47 17.45
C VAL A 35 14.82 -12.63 17.33
N GLY A 36 13.68 -13.21 17.01
CA GLY A 36 12.40 -12.47 16.97
C GLY A 36 12.07 -11.78 18.30
N PHE A 37 12.34 -12.43 19.43
CA PHE A 37 12.17 -11.80 20.76
C PHE A 37 13.13 -10.61 20.93
N LEU A 38 14.37 -10.74 20.53
CA LEU A 38 15.37 -9.66 20.61
C LEU A 38 14.95 -8.46 19.76
N PHE A 39 14.49 -8.67 18.53
CA PHE A 39 13.96 -7.60 17.69
C PHE A 39 12.75 -6.92 18.31
N ARG A 40 11.80 -7.68 18.85
CA ARG A 40 10.65 -7.14 19.58
C ARG A 40 11.09 -6.25 20.75
N TYR A 41 12.02 -6.71 21.55
CA TYR A 41 12.54 -5.96 22.70
C TYR A 41 13.13 -4.61 22.29
N PHE A 42 13.87 -4.53 21.17
CA PHE A 42 14.51 -3.28 20.74
C PHE A 42 13.60 -2.36 19.90
N PHE A 43 12.63 -2.90 19.18
CA PHE A 43 11.85 -2.12 18.22
C PHE A 43 10.38 -1.94 18.60
N GLN A 44 9.82 -2.80 19.43
CA GLN A 44 8.42 -2.64 19.84
C GLN A 44 8.34 -1.65 20.99
N LEU A 45 7.53 -0.61 20.79
CA LEU A 45 7.17 0.35 21.82
C LEU A 45 5.73 0.08 22.25
N GLU A 46 5.55 -0.36 23.49
CA GLU A 46 4.22 -0.54 24.10
C GLU A 46 3.88 0.70 24.92
N ASP A 47 3.01 1.54 24.40
CA ASP A 47 2.53 2.76 25.05
C ASP A 47 1.05 2.94 24.73
N PRO A 48 0.15 2.87 25.73
CA PRO A 48 -1.29 3.05 25.52
C PRO A 48 -1.68 4.37 24.86
N ARG A 49 -0.84 5.41 24.96
CA ARG A 49 -1.05 6.71 24.32
C ARG A 49 -0.93 6.64 22.79
N LEU A 50 -0.27 5.60 22.26
CA LEU A 50 -0.15 5.35 20.83
C LEU A 50 -1.33 4.57 20.26
N GLU A 51 -2.10 3.90 21.12
CA GLU A 51 -3.26 3.13 20.67
C GLU A 51 -4.29 4.01 19.98
N ARG A 52 -4.84 3.52 18.88
CA ARG A 52 -5.93 4.16 18.14
C ARG A 52 -6.95 3.13 17.72
N ILE A 53 -8.21 3.47 17.88
CA ILE A 53 -9.31 2.71 17.28
C ILE A 53 -9.77 3.48 16.06
N VAL A 54 -9.60 2.89 14.87
CA VAL A 54 -9.95 3.50 13.59
C VAL A 54 -10.77 2.47 12.82
N PHE A 55 -11.93 2.86 12.34
CA PHE A 55 -12.88 1.98 11.63
C PHE A 55 -13.26 0.71 12.41
N GLY A 56 -13.28 0.78 13.74
CA GLY A 56 -13.53 -0.38 14.61
C GLY A 56 -12.35 -1.33 14.80
N VAL A 57 -11.20 -1.07 14.16
CA VAL A 57 -9.95 -1.83 14.32
C VAL A 57 -9.07 -1.14 15.35
N LYS A 58 -8.59 -1.90 16.34
CA LYS A 58 -7.65 -1.40 17.36
C LYS A 58 -6.21 -1.55 16.88
N PHE A 59 -5.53 -0.42 16.63
CA PHE A 59 -4.12 -0.35 16.29
C PHE A 59 -3.30 -0.03 17.54
N ASN A 60 -2.29 -0.84 17.86
CA ASN A 60 -1.42 -0.62 19.04
C ASN A 60 -0.51 0.59 18.87
N ASN A 61 -0.17 0.96 17.63
CA ASN A 61 0.46 2.22 17.32
C ASN A 61 0.06 2.70 15.90
N PRO A 62 0.18 4.02 15.61
CA PRO A 62 -0.28 4.58 14.34
C PRO A 62 0.69 4.40 13.17
N VAL A 63 1.86 3.78 13.38
CA VAL A 63 2.88 3.63 12.34
C VAL A 63 2.77 2.23 11.75
N GLY A 64 2.44 2.15 10.47
CA GLY A 64 2.35 0.90 9.73
C GLY A 64 3.29 0.81 8.55
N LEU A 65 3.51 -0.41 8.07
CA LEU A 65 4.25 -0.67 6.84
C LEU A 65 3.27 -0.62 5.65
N ALA A 66 3.49 0.34 4.76
CA ALA A 66 2.62 0.56 3.60
C ALA A 66 2.75 -0.57 2.55
N ALA A 67 1.69 -0.76 1.76
CA ALA A 67 1.68 -1.65 0.61
C ALA A 67 2.83 -1.37 -0.37
N GLY A 68 3.35 -2.43 -0.97
CA GLY A 68 4.45 -2.37 -1.92
C GLY A 68 5.78 -2.83 -1.34
N PHE A 69 5.93 -2.94 -0.02
CA PHE A 69 7.15 -3.42 0.62
C PHE A 69 7.15 -4.95 0.76
N ASP A 70 6.16 -5.53 1.42
CA ASP A 70 5.90 -6.98 1.43
C ASP A 70 4.65 -7.32 0.62
N LYS A 71 4.79 -7.29 -0.70
CA LYS A 71 3.64 -7.45 -1.60
C LYS A 71 2.95 -8.79 -1.46
N ASP A 72 3.74 -9.83 -1.30
CA ASP A 72 3.29 -11.22 -1.35
C ASP A 72 3.10 -11.83 0.04
N ALA A 73 3.16 -11.00 1.10
CA ALA A 73 3.04 -11.45 2.48
C ALA A 73 4.11 -12.51 2.88
N LYS A 74 5.33 -12.36 2.39
CA LYS A 74 6.44 -13.30 2.63
C LYS A 74 7.11 -13.10 3.98
N PHE A 75 6.99 -11.90 4.59
CA PHE A 75 7.78 -11.46 5.74
C PHE A 75 6.93 -10.94 6.90
N ILE A 76 5.65 -11.33 6.97
CA ILE A 76 4.71 -10.87 8.01
C ILE A 76 5.23 -11.21 9.40
N LYS A 77 5.78 -12.44 9.59
CA LYS A 77 6.34 -12.89 10.85
C LYS A 77 7.49 -12.00 11.32
N GLU A 78 8.37 -11.64 10.41
CA GLU A 78 9.51 -10.77 10.68
C GLU A 78 9.03 -9.35 11.03
N PHE A 79 8.16 -8.76 10.24
CA PHE A 79 7.64 -7.41 10.46
C PHE A 79 6.79 -7.26 11.71
N SER A 80 6.16 -8.32 12.21
CA SER A 80 5.45 -8.29 13.49
C SER A 80 6.36 -7.93 14.68
N ASN A 81 7.67 -8.10 14.54
CA ASN A 81 8.65 -7.80 15.57
C ASN A 81 9.45 -6.50 15.33
N PHE A 82 9.15 -5.75 14.26
CA PHE A 82 9.82 -4.48 13.94
C PHE A 82 9.09 -3.25 14.50
N GLY A 83 8.09 -3.46 15.37
CA GLY A 83 7.37 -2.37 16.03
C GLY A 83 6.32 -1.67 15.16
N PHE A 84 5.96 -2.22 14.00
CA PHE A 84 4.82 -1.71 13.24
C PHE A 84 3.51 -2.07 13.92
N GLY A 85 2.57 -1.12 13.98
CA GLY A 85 1.21 -1.36 14.46
C GLY A 85 0.37 -2.18 13.49
N PHE A 86 0.71 -2.14 12.19
CA PHE A 86 0.06 -2.89 11.12
C PHE A 86 0.97 -3.04 9.90
N VAL A 87 0.63 -3.97 9.02
CA VAL A 87 1.28 -4.16 7.71
C VAL A 87 0.23 -4.23 6.62
N GLU A 88 0.38 -3.42 5.57
CA GLU A 88 -0.45 -3.51 4.37
C GLU A 88 0.27 -4.33 3.30
N ILE A 89 -0.24 -5.53 3.00
CA ILE A 89 0.27 -6.41 1.95
C ILE A 89 -0.25 -6.01 0.57
N GLY A 90 0.40 -6.39 -0.49
CA GLY A 90 -0.04 -6.14 -1.86
C GLY A 90 0.71 -4.96 -2.52
N THR A 91 0.19 -4.44 -3.62
CA THR A 91 -1.12 -4.73 -4.21
C THR A 91 -1.13 -6.15 -4.78
N LEU A 92 -2.15 -6.91 -4.39
CA LEU A 92 -2.42 -8.25 -4.88
C LEU A 92 -3.44 -8.21 -6.01
N THR A 93 -3.28 -9.12 -6.96
CA THR A 93 -4.20 -9.33 -8.08
C THR A 93 -4.68 -10.79 -8.07
N PRO A 94 -5.80 -11.15 -8.74
CA PRO A 94 -6.26 -12.53 -8.77
C PRO A 94 -5.18 -13.51 -9.23
N LYS A 95 -4.56 -13.22 -10.36
CA LYS A 95 -3.48 -14.03 -10.94
C LYS A 95 -2.12 -13.40 -10.64
N ALA A 96 -1.10 -14.26 -10.52
CA ALA A 96 0.29 -13.81 -10.48
C ALA A 96 0.65 -13.00 -11.74
N GLN A 97 1.47 -11.97 -11.57
CA GLN A 97 2.00 -11.20 -12.70
C GLN A 97 3.39 -10.65 -12.40
N ALA A 98 4.25 -10.65 -13.43
CA ALA A 98 5.64 -10.21 -13.32
C ALA A 98 5.79 -8.69 -13.09
N GLY A 99 4.74 -7.91 -13.43
CA GLY A 99 4.80 -6.45 -13.46
C GLY A 99 5.54 -5.91 -14.69
N ASN A 100 6.01 -4.68 -14.59
CA ASN A 100 6.71 -4.02 -15.71
C ASN A 100 8.17 -4.49 -15.84
N PRO A 101 8.81 -4.33 -17.02
CA PRO A 101 10.20 -4.69 -17.24
C PRO A 101 11.18 -3.99 -16.28
N LYS A 102 12.25 -4.69 -15.91
CA LYS A 102 13.37 -4.12 -15.13
C LYS A 102 14.27 -3.27 -16.06
N LYS A 103 14.98 -2.25 -15.60
CA LYS A 103 14.98 -1.69 -14.23
C LYS A 103 13.74 -0.83 -14.03
N ARG A 104 13.16 -0.91 -12.85
CA ARG A 104 11.85 -0.29 -12.57
C ARG A 104 11.76 0.41 -11.20
N VAL A 105 12.89 0.52 -10.49
CA VAL A 105 13.01 1.30 -9.25
C VAL A 105 14.27 2.15 -9.31
N PHE A 106 14.14 3.45 -9.00
CA PHE A 106 15.22 4.43 -9.11
C PHE A 106 15.31 5.28 -7.86
N ARG A 107 16.49 5.37 -7.26
CA ARG A 107 16.74 6.22 -6.08
C ARG A 107 17.12 7.63 -6.51
N LEU A 108 16.39 8.61 -5.99
CA LEU A 108 16.71 10.04 -6.10
C LEU A 108 17.26 10.51 -4.76
N THR A 109 18.52 10.21 -4.50
CA THR A 109 19.15 10.41 -3.18
C THR A 109 19.17 11.86 -2.74
N LYS A 110 19.45 12.80 -3.67
CA LYS A 110 19.43 14.24 -3.40
C LYS A 110 18.05 14.74 -2.99
N ASP A 111 16.99 14.09 -3.48
CA ASP A 111 15.59 14.45 -3.19
C ASP A 111 14.99 13.62 -2.06
N ARG A 112 15.70 12.65 -1.50
CA ARG A 112 15.16 11.65 -0.57
C ARG A 112 13.88 11.02 -1.11
N ALA A 113 13.94 10.56 -2.36
CA ALA A 113 12.81 10.05 -3.11
C ALA A 113 13.14 8.77 -3.87
N ILE A 114 12.09 8.07 -4.29
CA ILE A 114 12.16 6.91 -5.16
C ILE A 114 11.15 7.09 -6.29
N ILE A 115 11.57 6.84 -7.54
CA ILE A 115 10.67 6.60 -8.65
C ILE A 115 10.52 5.10 -8.85
N ASN A 116 9.29 4.63 -8.99
CA ASN A 116 9.03 3.23 -9.32
C ASN A 116 7.98 3.10 -10.43
N ARG A 117 8.13 2.03 -11.23
CA ARG A 117 7.17 1.57 -12.22
C ARG A 117 6.95 0.06 -12.11
N LEU A 118 6.70 -0.41 -10.89
CA LEU A 118 6.63 -1.84 -10.56
C LEU A 118 5.50 -2.58 -11.29
N GLY A 119 4.30 -1.97 -11.43
CA GLY A 119 3.20 -2.54 -12.20
C GLY A 119 2.52 -3.74 -11.53
N PHE A 120 2.34 -3.68 -10.22
CA PHE A 120 1.67 -4.71 -9.41
C PHE A 120 2.27 -6.11 -9.57
N ASN A 121 3.62 -6.23 -9.62
CA ASN A 121 4.25 -7.54 -9.56
C ASN A 121 3.90 -8.24 -8.25
N ASN A 122 3.31 -9.43 -8.36
CA ASN A 122 2.91 -10.27 -7.21
C ASN A 122 2.70 -11.73 -7.63
N ASP A 123 2.68 -12.64 -6.65
CA ASP A 123 2.51 -14.09 -6.84
C ASP A 123 1.03 -14.51 -6.97
N GLY A 124 0.08 -13.56 -6.98
CA GLY A 124 -1.36 -13.81 -6.93
C GLY A 124 -1.91 -13.90 -5.51
N VAL A 125 -3.20 -13.56 -5.37
CA VAL A 125 -3.86 -13.48 -4.06
C VAL A 125 -3.88 -14.82 -3.32
N ASP A 126 -4.03 -15.95 -4.02
CA ASP A 126 -4.09 -17.27 -3.39
C ASP A 126 -2.78 -17.66 -2.72
N GLN A 127 -1.64 -17.28 -3.32
CA GLN A 127 -0.33 -17.50 -2.69
C GLN A 127 -0.14 -16.64 -1.43
N ALA A 128 -0.61 -15.39 -1.47
CA ALA A 128 -0.59 -14.53 -0.28
C ALA A 128 -1.47 -15.12 0.84
N VAL A 129 -2.68 -15.58 0.52
CA VAL A 129 -3.58 -16.26 1.47
C VAL A 129 -2.89 -17.47 2.12
N ASN A 130 -2.23 -18.32 1.34
CA ASN A 130 -1.50 -19.47 1.88
C ASN A 130 -0.43 -19.09 2.91
N ARG A 131 0.17 -17.90 2.78
CA ARG A 131 1.20 -17.39 3.70
C ARG A 131 0.61 -16.75 4.95
N ILE A 132 -0.50 -16.02 4.82
CA ILE A 132 -1.09 -15.29 5.96
C ILE A 132 -2.08 -16.09 6.81
N LYS A 133 -2.64 -17.19 6.29
CA LYS A 133 -3.66 -17.99 7.01
C LYS A 133 -3.25 -18.52 8.40
N ARG A 134 -1.97 -18.53 8.71
CA ARG A 134 -1.41 -18.95 10.00
C ARG A 134 -0.87 -17.80 10.84
N GLN A 135 -0.94 -16.57 10.33
CA GLN A 135 -0.42 -15.40 11.05
C GLN A 135 -1.45 -14.90 12.07
N LYS A 136 -0.96 -14.48 13.24
CA LYS A 136 -1.77 -13.92 14.32
C LYS A 136 -1.03 -12.75 14.98
N GLY A 137 -1.76 -11.86 15.63
CA GLY A 137 -1.19 -10.82 16.50
C GLY A 137 -0.64 -9.59 15.79
N LEU A 138 -0.83 -9.45 14.47
CA LEU A 138 -0.54 -8.24 13.72
C LEU A 138 -1.75 -7.86 12.86
N ILE A 139 -2.10 -6.59 12.85
CA ILE A 139 -3.13 -6.06 11.95
C ILE A 139 -2.62 -6.13 10.52
N ILE A 140 -3.37 -6.76 9.63
CA ILE A 140 -3.02 -6.94 8.23
C ILE A 140 -4.04 -6.21 7.35
N GLY A 141 -3.57 -5.24 6.58
CA GLY A 141 -4.35 -4.62 5.50
C GLY A 141 -4.16 -5.36 4.18
N GLY A 142 -5.26 -5.66 3.50
CA GLY A 142 -5.25 -6.29 2.17
C GLY A 142 -5.36 -5.23 1.07
N ASN A 143 -4.24 -4.87 0.42
CA ASN A 143 -4.27 -3.97 -0.71
C ASN A 143 -4.54 -4.76 -1.99
N ILE A 144 -5.63 -4.47 -2.68
CA ILE A 144 -6.10 -5.21 -3.85
C ILE A 144 -6.22 -4.34 -5.09
N GLY A 145 -5.98 -4.96 -6.25
CA GLY A 145 -6.06 -4.33 -7.56
C GLY A 145 -6.44 -5.32 -8.65
N LYS A 146 -6.66 -4.82 -9.86
CA LYS A 146 -6.90 -5.68 -11.03
C LYS A 146 -5.61 -6.15 -11.67
N ASN A 147 -5.62 -7.29 -12.35
CA ASN A 147 -4.55 -7.72 -13.23
C ASN A 147 -4.32 -6.72 -14.38
N LYS A 148 -3.11 -6.67 -14.89
CA LYS A 148 -2.74 -5.77 -15.98
C LYS A 148 -3.57 -6.01 -17.23
N ASP A 149 -3.79 -7.28 -17.55
CA ASP A 149 -4.48 -7.72 -18.78
C ASP A 149 -6.01 -7.73 -18.66
N THR A 150 -6.56 -7.52 -17.46
CA THR A 150 -7.99 -7.37 -17.26
C THR A 150 -8.43 -6.00 -17.76
N LEU A 151 -9.44 -5.95 -18.63
CA LEU A 151 -10.03 -4.70 -19.10
C LEU A 151 -10.74 -3.95 -17.96
N ASN A 152 -10.87 -2.64 -18.09
CA ASN A 152 -11.46 -1.82 -17.02
C ASN A 152 -12.94 -2.13 -16.75
N ASP A 153 -13.71 -2.52 -17.74
CA ASP A 153 -15.11 -2.96 -17.63
C ASP A 153 -15.26 -4.30 -16.90
N LYS A 154 -14.21 -5.13 -16.88
CA LYS A 154 -14.14 -6.39 -16.13
C LYS A 154 -13.41 -6.29 -14.80
N SER A 155 -12.93 -5.11 -14.45
CA SER A 155 -12.10 -4.91 -13.25
C SER A 155 -12.80 -5.30 -11.95
N ILE A 156 -14.12 -5.13 -11.86
CA ILE A 156 -14.91 -5.46 -10.68
C ILE A 156 -14.74 -6.93 -10.28
N ASP A 157 -14.65 -7.85 -11.23
CA ASP A 157 -14.50 -9.27 -10.96
C ASP A 157 -13.16 -9.56 -10.27
N ASP A 158 -12.09 -8.89 -10.70
CA ASP A 158 -10.77 -9.01 -10.07
C ASP A 158 -10.78 -8.50 -8.61
N TYR A 159 -11.42 -7.35 -8.37
CA TYR A 159 -11.56 -6.82 -7.00
C TYR A 159 -12.40 -7.73 -6.11
N LYS A 160 -13.53 -8.24 -6.62
CA LYS A 160 -14.38 -9.19 -5.89
C LYS A 160 -13.64 -10.47 -5.56
N TYR A 161 -12.92 -11.04 -6.52
CA TYR A 161 -12.13 -12.26 -6.30
C TYR A 161 -11.11 -12.05 -5.18
N CYS A 162 -10.26 -11.02 -5.28
CA CYS A 162 -9.29 -10.72 -4.23
C CYS A 162 -9.94 -10.44 -2.88
N PHE A 163 -11.07 -9.74 -2.86
CA PHE A 163 -11.82 -9.44 -1.65
C PHE A 163 -12.29 -10.71 -0.94
N ILE A 164 -12.95 -11.62 -1.67
CA ILE A 164 -13.45 -12.89 -1.11
C ILE A 164 -12.30 -13.73 -0.57
N ARG A 165 -11.22 -13.86 -1.34
CA ARG A 165 -10.07 -14.70 -0.97
C ARG A 165 -9.35 -14.23 0.28
N LEU A 166 -9.20 -12.91 0.46
CA LEU A 166 -8.49 -12.30 1.58
C LEU A 166 -9.38 -12.09 2.81
N HIS A 167 -10.70 -11.99 2.65
CA HIS A 167 -11.63 -11.57 3.70
C HIS A 167 -11.43 -12.28 5.05
N PRO A 168 -11.21 -13.62 5.12
CA PRO A 168 -11.01 -14.31 6.40
C PRO A 168 -9.71 -13.97 7.12
N TYR A 169 -8.74 -13.33 6.44
CA TYR A 169 -7.35 -13.25 6.87
C TYR A 169 -6.81 -11.83 7.04
N VAL A 170 -7.55 -10.82 6.62
CA VAL A 170 -7.15 -9.41 6.75
C VAL A 170 -8.09 -8.67 7.68
N ASP A 171 -7.63 -7.55 8.24
CA ASP A 171 -8.39 -6.73 9.16
C ASP A 171 -9.10 -5.58 8.45
N TYR A 172 -8.58 -5.12 7.32
CA TYR A 172 -9.18 -4.10 6.45
C TYR A 172 -8.74 -4.28 5.00
N PHE A 173 -9.44 -3.62 4.08
CA PHE A 173 -9.10 -3.60 2.66
C PHE A 173 -8.69 -2.21 2.19
N ALA A 174 -7.66 -2.15 1.34
CA ALA A 174 -7.27 -0.97 0.58
C ALA A 174 -7.52 -1.20 -0.91
N ILE A 175 -8.49 -0.48 -1.47
CA ILE A 175 -8.86 -0.58 -2.88
C ILE A 175 -7.94 0.34 -3.69
N ASN A 176 -7.05 -0.24 -4.48
CA ASN A 176 -6.02 0.49 -5.19
C ASN A 176 -6.39 0.72 -6.67
N LEU A 177 -6.95 1.89 -6.95
CA LEU A 177 -7.31 2.36 -8.29
C LEU A 177 -6.35 3.47 -8.80
N SER A 178 -5.28 3.75 -8.05
CA SER A 178 -4.51 4.98 -8.19
C SER A 178 -3.07 4.80 -8.69
N SER A 179 -2.65 3.56 -9.00
CA SER A 179 -1.31 3.32 -9.51
C SER A 179 -1.10 3.94 -10.91
N PRO A 180 -0.04 4.74 -11.10
CA PRO A 180 0.30 5.26 -12.42
C PRO A 180 1.00 4.22 -13.32
N ASN A 181 1.28 3.04 -12.80
CA ASN A 181 2.14 2.03 -13.40
C ASN A 181 1.36 0.90 -14.08
N THR A 182 0.04 0.95 -14.05
CA THR A 182 -0.87 0.03 -14.73
C THR A 182 -1.69 0.82 -15.74
N PRO A 183 -1.63 0.50 -17.04
CA PRO A 183 -2.35 1.25 -18.09
C PRO A 183 -3.85 1.38 -17.78
N GLY A 184 -4.39 2.58 -17.97
CA GLY A 184 -5.82 2.88 -17.80
C GLY A 184 -6.37 2.78 -16.38
N LEU A 185 -5.60 2.31 -15.39
CA LEU A 185 -6.11 2.08 -14.03
C LEU A 185 -6.68 3.34 -13.39
N ARG A 186 -6.03 4.49 -13.57
CA ARG A 186 -6.49 5.76 -12.99
C ARG A 186 -7.83 6.25 -13.56
N GLU A 187 -8.27 5.73 -14.69
CA GLU A 187 -9.61 6.04 -15.24
C GLU A 187 -10.73 5.45 -14.36
N LEU A 188 -10.43 4.39 -13.58
CA LEU A 188 -11.35 3.83 -12.62
C LEU A 188 -11.64 4.78 -11.44
N GLN A 189 -10.84 5.83 -11.24
CA GLN A 189 -11.11 6.88 -10.26
C GLN A 189 -12.15 7.92 -10.73
N LYS A 190 -12.59 7.87 -12.02
CA LYS A 190 -13.70 8.69 -12.48
C LYS A 190 -14.96 8.32 -11.68
N LYS A 191 -15.73 9.33 -11.28
CA LYS A 191 -16.88 9.24 -10.33
C LYS A 191 -17.80 8.05 -10.59
N LYS A 192 -18.17 7.78 -11.85
CA LYS A 192 -19.08 6.68 -12.23
C LYS A 192 -18.46 5.32 -11.89
N ASN A 193 -17.28 5.04 -12.43
CA ASN A 193 -16.58 3.76 -12.24
C ASN A 193 -16.23 3.52 -10.76
N LEU A 194 -15.74 4.58 -10.10
CA LEU A 194 -15.41 4.55 -8.70
C LEU A 194 -16.62 4.17 -7.83
N LYS A 195 -17.78 4.83 -8.07
CA LYS A 195 -19.01 4.53 -7.36
C LYS A 195 -19.44 3.09 -7.57
N GLU A 196 -19.39 2.60 -8.80
CA GLU A 196 -19.79 1.24 -9.15
C GLU A 196 -18.94 0.19 -8.40
N ILE A 197 -17.61 0.29 -8.51
CA ILE A 197 -16.68 -0.65 -7.85
C ILE A 197 -16.90 -0.67 -6.33
N LEU A 198 -16.97 0.51 -5.70
CA LEU A 198 -17.10 0.60 -4.24
C LEU A 198 -18.48 0.15 -3.75
N THR A 199 -19.55 0.39 -4.52
CA THR A 199 -20.90 -0.11 -4.21
C THR A 199 -20.94 -1.63 -4.23
N GLU A 200 -20.35 -2.24 -5.27
CA GLU A 200 -20.30 -3.69 -5.40
C GLU A 200 -19.46 -4.35 -4.29
N LEU A 201 -18.33 -3.75 -3.92
CA LEU A 201 -17.52 -4.27 -2.81
C LEU A 201 -18.22 -4.10 -1.45
N LYS A 202 -18.94 -2.97 -1.23
CA LYS A 202 -19.70 -2.77 0.01
C LYS A 202 -20.85 -3.75 0.11
N LYS A 203 -21.56 -4.00 -1.00
CA LYS A 203 -22.62 -5.03 -1.10
C LYS A 203 -22.05 -6.43 -0.84
N LEU A 204 -20.88 -6.76 -1.42
CA LEU A 204 -20.22 -8.03 -1.17
C LEU A 204 -19.84 -8.19 0.30
N ASN A 205 -19.30 -7.13 0.92
CA ASN A 205 -18.91 -7.10 2.33
C ASN A 205 -20.09 -7.33 3.27
N SER A 206 -21.30 -6.83 2.94
CA SER A 206 -22.51 -7.03 3.75
C SER A 206 -22.99 -8.49 3.80
N ASN A 207 -22.54 -9.34 2.89
CA ASN A 207 -22.87 -10.77 2.90
C ASN A 207 -22.03 -11.56 3.91
N PHE A 208 -20.99 -10.97 4.48
CA PHE A 208 -20.17 -11.63 5.50
C PHE A 208 -20.69 -11.31 6.91
N LYS A 209 -20.64 -12.30 7.80
CA LYS A 209 -21.02 -12.15 9.21
C LYS A 209 -20.21 -11.04 9.92
N ILE A 210 -18.92 -10.94 9.60
CA ILE A 210 -18.04 -9.88 10.10
C ILE A 210 -17.64 -9.01 8.91
N GLN A 211 -18.12 -7.78 8.88
CA GLN A 211 -17.74 -6.84 7.84
C GLN A 211 -16.35 -6.27 8.13
N LYS A 212 -15.56 -6.07 7.07
CA LYS A 212 -14.22 -5.49 7.16
C LYS A 212 -14.25 -4.05 6.66
N PRO A 213 -13.49 -3.11 7.27
CA PRO A 213 -13.33 -1.77 6.74
C PRO A 213 -12.81 -1.77 5.31
N ILE A 214 -13.39 -0.92 4.45
CA ILE A 214 -12.99 -0.73 3.06
C ILE A 214 -12.48 0.70 2.90
N LEU A 215 -11.20 0.84 2.52
CA LEU A 215 -10.53 2.12 2.31
C LEU A 215 -10.21 2.30 0.84
N LEU A 216 -10.42 3.51 0.32
CA LEU A 216 -10.03 3.87 -1.04
C LEU A 216 -8.65 4.52 -1.06
N LYS A 217 -7.67 3.94 -1.78
CA LYS A 217 -6.35 4.56 -1.97
C LYS A 217 -6.33 5.43 -3.21
N ILE A 218 -6.13 6.74 -3.01
CA ILE A 218 -6.26 7.75 -4.07
C ILE A 218 -4.92 8.22 -4.63
N ASP A 219 -4.99 8.84 -5.81
CA ASP A 219 -3.91 9.53 -6.50
C ASP A 219 -3.66 10.92 -5.86
N PRO A 220 -2.41 11.27 -5.52
CA PRO A 220 -2.10 12.60 -4.99
C PRO A 220 -2.23 13.72 -6.04
N ASP A 221 -2.25 13.37 -7.31
CA ASP A 221 -2.30 14.34 -8.42
C ASP A 221 -3.71 14.81 -8.75
N LEU A 222 -4.74 14.26 -8.09
CA LEU A 222 -6.13 14.69 -8.24
C LEU A 222 -6.28 16.19 -7.95
N ASN A 223 -7.06 16.90 -8.78
CA ASN A 223 -7.43 18.29 -8.54
C ASN A 223 -8.58 18.39 -7.52
N ASN A 224 -8.93 19.62 -7.13
CA ASN A 224 -9.95 19.85 -6.09
C ASN A 224 -11.33 19.33 -6.50
N SER A 225 -11.73 19.46 -7.77
CA SER A 225 -13.00 18.92 -8.28
C SER A 225 -13.04 17.40 -8.18
N GLN A 226 -11.96 16.73 -8.57
CA GLN A 226 -11.84 15.27 -8.45
C GLN A 226 -11.83 14.80 -6.99
N LEU A 227 -11.20 15.56 -6.09
CA LEU A 227 -11.25 15.26 -4.65
C LEU A 227 -12.66 15.43 -4.07
N LEU A 228 -13.46 16.40 -4.55
CA LEU A 228 -14.88 16.53 -4.20
C LEU A 228 -15.70 15.34 -4.71
N ASP A 229 -15.39 14.86 -5.92
CA ASP A 229 -16.02 13.63 -6.43
C ASP A 229 -15.69 12.41 -5.57
N VAL A 230 -14.44 12.26 -5.14
CA VAL A 230 -14.04 11.21 -4.17
C VAL A 230 -14.88 11.31 -2.90
N ILE A 231 -14.96 12.50 -2.27
CA ILE A 231 -15.78 12.73 -1.06
C ILE A 231 -17.24 12.33 -1.30
N SER A 232 -17.82 12.78 -2.42
CA SER A 232 -19.19 12.46 -2.78
C SER A 232 -19.42 10.94 -2.89
N VAL A 233 -18.48 10.23 -3.53
CA VAL A 233 -18.59 8.79 -3.72
C VAL A 233 -18.41 8.05 -2.39
N VAL A 234 -17.41 8.39 -1.58
CA VAL A 234 -17.16 7.78 -0.25
C VAL A 234 -18.40 7.90 0.62
N LYS A 235 -19.01 9.10 0.70
CA LYS A 235 -20.24 9.31 1.47
C LYS A 235 -21.43 8.49 0.94
N LYS A 236 -21.61 8.43 -0.39
CA LYS A 236 -22.72 7.69 -1.02
C LYS A 236 -22.58 6.17 -0.88
N THR A 237 -21.37 5.64 -1.00
CA THR A 237 -21.11 4.19 -0.91
C THR A 237 -20.93 3.71 0.52
N LYS A 238 -20.77 4.65 1.47
CA LYS A 238 -20.56 4.35 2.90
C LYS A 238 -19.36 3.43 3.13
N ILE A 239 -18.29 3.56 2.31
CA ILE A 239 -16.99 2.96 2.65
C ILE A 239 -16.35 3.71 3.80
N ASP A 240 -15.39 3.09 4.45
CA ASP A 240 -14.99 3.49 5.79
C ASP A 240 -13.92 4.60 5.79
N GLY A 241 -13.21 4.83 4.66
CA GLY A 241 -12.23 5.92 4.61
C GLY A 241 -11.41 5.99 3.34
N VAL A 242 -10.36 6.83 3.39
CA VAL A 242 -9.46 7.12 2.27
C VAL A 242 -8.01 7.03 2.70
N ILE A 243 -7.17 6.40 1.89
CA ILE A 243 -5.70 6.40 2.03
C ILE A 243 -5.12 7.49 1.12
N ALA A 244 -4.63 8.57 1.70
CA ALA A 244 -4.00 9.67 0.99
C ALA A 244 -2.49 9.70 1.26
N SER A 245 -1.67 9.18 0.32
CA SER A 245 -2.02 8.83 -1.05
C SER A 245 -1.09 7.76 -1.66
N ASN A 246 -1.30 7.45 -2.94
CA ASN A 246 -0.37 6.72 -3.79
C ASN A 246 0.81 7.64 -4.18
N THR A 247 1.60 7.24 -5.20
CA THR A 247 2.74 7.98 -5.76
C THR A 247 2.29 9.00 -6.81
N SER A 248 3.04 10.11 -6.96
CA SER A 248 2.78 11.18 -7.92
C SER A 248 3.54 10.97 -9.24
N ILE A 249 3.00 11.45 -10.35
CA ILE A 249 3.74 11.58 -11.61
C ILE A 249 4.41 12.94 -11.78
N LYS A 250 4.13 13.89 -10.91
CA LYS A 250 4.74 15.24 -10.96
C LYS A 250 6.23 15.20 -10.62
N ARG A 251 7.03 16.05 -11.26
CA ARG A 251 8.50 16.11 -11.17
C ARG A 251 9.00 17.49 -10.78
N THR A 252 8.23 18.22 -9.99
CA THR A 252 8.56 19.60 -9.61
C THR A 252 9.65 19.66 -8.54
N ASN A 253 10.57 20.64 -8.69
CA ASN A 253 11.60 20.98 -7.70
C ASN A 253 12.55 19.84 -7.30
N LEU A 254 12.87 18.94 -8.25
CA LEU A 254 13.81 17.85 -8.03
C LEU A 254 15.25 18.29 -8.35
N LYS A 255 16.22 17.81 -7.54
CA LYS A 255 17.64 18.17 -7.59
C LYS A 255 18.54 17.02 -8.11
N SER A 256 17.97 15.84 -8.31
CA SER A 256 18.69 14.68 -8.84
C SER A 256 19.05 14.86 -10.32
N LYS A 257 19.91 13.98 -10.85
CA LYS A 257 20.30 14.03 -12.27
C LYS A 257 19.09 13.84 -13.18
N ILE A 258 19.08 14.56 -14.32
CA ILE A 258 17.95 14.57 -15.26
C ILE A 258 17.58 13.17 -15.76
N ASN A 259 18.56 12.31 -16.02
CA ASN A 259 18.33 10.94 -16.48
C ASN A 259 17.60 10.06 -15.44
N LEU A 260 17.63 10.42 -14.17
CA LEU A 260 16.85 9.77 -13.12
C LEU A 260 15.46 10.41 -12.99
N ILE A 261 15.39 11.76 -13.06
CA ILE A 261 14.13 12.50 -12.93
C ILE A 261 13.17 12.17 -14.09
N SER A 262 13.69 11.99 -15.31
CA SER A 262 12.92 11.68 -16.51
C SER A 262 12.39 10.25 -16.56
N GLN A 263 12.76 9.39 -15.61
CA GLN A 263 12.25 8.02 -15.57
C GLN A 263 10.72 8.00 -15.40
N LYS A 264 10.05 7.19 -16.23
CA LYS A 264 8.61 6.93 -16.11
C LYS A 264 8.31 6.23 -14.78
N GLY A 265 7.14 6.49 -14.20
CA GLY A 265 6.67 5.88 -12.96
C GLY A 265 6.21 6.87 -11.91
N GLY A 266 5.78 6.37 -10.76
CA GLY A 266 5.36 7.19 -9.63
C GLY A 266 6.51 7.56 -8.71
N ILE A 267 6.59 8.82 -8.29
CA ILE A 267 7.54 9.31 -7.28
C ILE A 267 6.92 9.27 -5.89
N SER A 268 7.71 8.84 -4.91
CA SER A 268 7.40 8.84 -3.49
C SER A 268 8.52 9.49 -2.69
N GLY A 269 8.29 9.70 -1.39
CA GLY A 269 9.27 10.28 -0.48
C GLY A 269 9.10 11.78 -0.25
N LYS A 270 10.19 12.47 0.11
CA LYS A 270 10.13 13.88 0.54
C LYS A 270 9.38 14.83 -0.41
N PRO A 271 9.49 14.75 -1.74
CA PRO A 271 8.77 15.63 -2.66
C PRO A 271 7.24 15.53 -2.54
N LEU A 272 6.72 14.37 -2.14
CA LEU A 272 5.27 14.15 -2.03
C LEU A 272 4.68 14.66 -0.69
N ARG A 273 5.51 14.93 0.31
CA ARG A 273 5.07 15.21 1.69
C ARG A 273 4.04 16.34 1.77
N ASN A 274 4.36 17.50 1.21
CA ASN A 274 3.47 18.66 1.30
C ASN A 274 2.15 18.39 0.60
N ARG A 275 2.21 17.85 -0.63
CA ARG A 275 1.01 17.52 -1.40
C ARG A 275 0.11 16.50 -0.68
N SER A 276 0.69 15.45 -0.12
CA SER A 276 -0.06 14.47 0.67
C SER A 276 -0.79 15.13 1.85
N THR A 277 -0.10 16.01 2.58
CA THR A 277 -0.69 16.76 3.70
C THR A 277 -1.80 17.71 3.24
N GLU A 278 -1.64 18.40 2.11
CA GLU A 278 -2.68 19.25 1.51
C GLU A 278 -3.94 18.46 1.15
N VAL A 279 -3.75 17.29 0.51
CA VAL A 279 -4.87 16.40 0.17
C VAL A 279 -5.62 15.96 1.42
N ILE A 280 -4.92 15.55 2.48
CA ILE A 280 -5.54 15.15 3.76
C ILE A 280 -6.34 16.31 4.34
N ARG A 281 -5.76 17.52 4.42
CA ARG A 281 -6.46 18.71 4.94
C ARG A 281 -7.69 19.06 4.12
N PHE A 282 -7.60 18.97 2.79
CA PHE A 282 -8.72 19.23 1.90
C PHE A 282 -9.86 18.22 2.13
N LEU A 283 -9.52 16.93 2.14
CA LEU A 283 -10.49 15.86 2.39
C LEU A 283 -11.17 16.04 3.74
N HIS A 284 -10.41 16.23 4.82
CA HIS A 284 -10.93 16.44 6.17
C HIS A 284 -11.88 17.65 6.23
N LYS A 285 -11.44 18.82 5.73
CA LYS A 285 -12.24 20.05 5.73
C LYS A 285 -13.53 19.90 4.92
N LYS A 286 -13.48 19.30 3.72
CA LYS A 286 -14.64 19.20 2.82
C LYS A 286 -15.56 18.03 3.16
N SER A 287 -15.08 17.05 3.87
CA SER A 287 -15.93 15.96 4.39
C SER A 287 -16.56 16.27 5.74
N ASN A 288 -16.12 17.36 6.43
CA ASN A 288 -16.42 17.67 7.83
C ASN A 288 -15.93 16.55 8.78
N GLY A 289 -14.77 15.98 8.49
CA GLY A 289 -14.19 14.92 9.31
C GLY A 289 -15.03 13.62 9.32
N SER A 290 -15.84 13.38 8.29
CA SER A 290 -16.78 12.23 8.26
C SER A 290 -16.09 10.90 7.93
N PHE A 291 -14.80 10.89 7.57
CA PHE A 291 -13.98 9.71 7.32
C PHE A 291 -12.47 10.06 7.36
#